data_a1975cf816c448e5118478d29603c406
#
_entry.id   a1975cf816c448e5118478d29603c406
#
_cell.length_a   1.000
_cell.length_b   1.000
_cell.length_c   1.000
_cell.angle_alpha   90.00
_cell.angle_beta   90.00
_cell.angle_gamma   90.00
#
_symmetry.space_group_name_H-M   'P 1'
#
loop_
_entity.id
_entity.type
_entity.pdbx_description
1 polymer ?
#
loop_
_entity_poly.entity_id
_entity_poly.type
_entity_poly.pdbx_seq_one_letter_code
_entity_poly.pdbx_strand_id
1 'polypeptide(L)'
;MENQMIVRIKKYLDKQQQKPLRIQQNGFLINQFFMEKMMYKIQNDTLNLRDETKEVYLSLNLNQVYQVEIGENKITLFLDNDTKIQLSL
;
A
#
# COMPACT_ATOMS: atom_id res chain seq x y z
N MET A 1 -8.19 19.74 -0.70
CA MET A 1 -7.09 19.59 -1.68
C MET A 1 -6.41 18.25 -1.46
N GLU A 2 -6.22 17.49 -2.52
CA GLU A 2 -5.65 16.17 -2.38
C GLU A 2 -4.12 16.26 -2.21
N ASN A 3 -3.59 15.49 -1.27
CA ASN A 3 -2.16 15.42 -1.04
C ASN A 3 -1.48 14.74 -2.22
N GLN A 4 -0.34 15.28 -2.67
CA GLN A 4 0.38 14.71 -3.80
C GLN A 4 0.85 13.28 -3.54
N MET A 5 1.19 12.96 -2.30
CA MET A 5 1.54 11.58 -1.95
C MET A 5 0.37 10.64 -2.21
N ILE A 6 -0.83 11.06 -1.83
CA ILE A 6 -2.03 10.24 -2.04
C ILE A 6 -2.28 10.04 -3.53
N VAL A 7 -2.10 11.08 -4.33
CA VAL A 7 -2.25 11.00 -5.78
C VAL A 7 -1.27 9.98 -6.38
N ARG A 8 -0.02 10.00 -5.92
CA ARG A 8 0.99 9.07 -6.41
C ARG A 8 0.68 7.63 -6.01
N ILE A 9 0.21 7.43 -4.79
CA ILE A 9 -0.20 6.12 -4.31
C ILE A 9 -1.38 5.59 -5.14
N LYS A 10 -2.38 6.43 -5.37
CA LYS A 10 -3.52 6.05 -6.21
C LYS A 10 -3.10 5.65 -7.61
N LYS A 11 -2.20 6.42 -8.21
CA LYS A 11 -1.71 6.14 -9.56
C LYS A 11 -1.10 4.75 -9.64
N TYR A 12 -0.28 4.41 -8.66
CA TYR A 12 0.34 3.10 -8.61
C TYR A 12 -0.72 2.00 -8.44
N LEU A 13 -1.64 2.21 -7.49
CA LEU A 13 -2.63 1.18 -7.17
C LEU A 13 -3.65 0.99 -8.29
N ASP A 14 -3.98 2.06 -9.02
CA ASP A 14 -4.87 1.94 -10.17
C ASP A 14 -4.31 1.01 -11.23
N LYS A 15 -3.00 1.00 -11.40
CA LYS A 15 -2.34 0.11 -12.35
C LYS A 15 -2.34 -1.33 -11.88
N GLN A 16 -2.48 -1.55 -10.58
CA GLN A 16 -2.39 -2.88 -9.99
C GLN A 16 -3.75 -3.47 -9.60
N GLN A 17 -4.84 -2.75 -9.90
CA GLN A 17 -6.19 -3.22 -9.58
C GLN A 17 -6.45 -4.59 -10.19
N GLN A 18 -6.94 -5.53 -9.37
CA GLN A 18 -7.28 -6.89 -9.76
C GLN A 18 -6.08 -7.70 -10.25
N LYS A 19 -4.88 -7.28 -9.87
CA LYS A 19 -3.63 -7.97 -10.21
C LYS A 19 -2.97 -8.48 -8.94
N PRO A 20 -2.02 -9.41 -9.06
CA PRO A 20 -1.25 -9.86 -7.90
C PRO A 20 -0.44 -8.73 -7.30
N LEU A 21 -0.35 -8.73 -5.97
CA LEU A 21 0.42 -7.74 -5.26
C LEU A 21 1.09 -8.40 -4.05
N ARG A 22 2.38 -8.16 -3.90
CA ARG A 22 3.15 -8.60 -2.74
C ARG A 22 3.30 -7.43 -1.79
N ILE A 23 2.99 -7.66 -0.52
CA ILE A 23 3.08 -6.63 0.51
C ILE A 23 4.11 -7.08 1.53
N GLN A 24 5.10 -6.21 1.78
CA GLN A 24 6.12 -6.49 2.78
C GLN A 24 6.17 -5.32 3.75
N GLN A 25 6.00 -5.62 5.02
CA GLN A 25 6.07 -4.64 6.09
C GLN A 25 7.35 -4.87 6.89
N ASN A 26 8.19 -3.85 6.97
CA ASN A 26 9.43 -3.87 7.73
C ASN A 26 9.35 -2.81 8.83
N GLY A 27 9.65 -3.21 10.06
CA GLY A 27 9.65 -2.34 11.21
C GLY A 27 10.02 -3.14 12.42
N PHE A 28 9.30 -2.95 13.52
CA PHE A 28 9.52 -3.76 14.71
C PHE A 28 9.32 -5.24 14.41
N LEU A 29 8.32 -5.55 13.59
CA LEU A 29 8.06 -6.89 13.09
C LEU A 29 8.17 -6.89 11.57
N ILE A 30 8.61 -8.03 11.01
CA ILE A 30 8.68 -8.20 9.57
C ILE A 30 7.55 -9.13 9.16
N ASN A 31 6.64 -8.61 8.33
CA ASN A 31 5.52 -9.37 7.81
C ASN A 31 5.51 -9.31 6.30
N GLN A 32 5.08 -10.38 5.69
CA GLN A 32 4.94 -10.45 4.24
C GLN A 32 3.67 -11.21 3.91
N PHE A 33 2.84 -10.62 3.03
CA PHE A 33 1.66 -11.33 2.53
C PHE A 33 1.48 -11.05 1.06
N PHE A 34 0.66 -11.88 0.45
CA PHE A 34 0.47 -11.86 -0.99
C PHE A 34 -1.02 -11.80 -1.29
N MET A 35 -1.40 -10.91 -2.21
CA MET A 35 -2.76 -10.81 -2.71
C MET A 35 -2.79 -11.24 -4.16
N GLU A 36 -3.75 -12.07 -4.54
CA GLU A 36 -3.88 -12.53 -5.91
C GLU A 36 -4.64 -11.53 -6.77
N LYS A 37 -5.69 -10.94 -6.23
CA LYS A 37 -6.48 -9.92 -6.91
C LYS A 37 -6.66 -8.75 -5.96
N MET A 38 -5.75 -7.82 -6.01
CA MET A 38 -5.77 -6.67 -5.12
C MET A 38 -6.85 -5.68 -5.51
N MET A 39 -7.63 -5.25 -4.54
CA MET A 39 -8.55 -4.14 -4.67
C MET A 39 -8.25 -3.13 -3.58
N TYR A 40 -8.38 -1.84 -3.89
CA TYR A 40 -8.10 -0.83 -2.90
C TYR A 40 -9.23 0.18 -2.81
N LYS A 41 -9.30 0.84 -1.67
CA LYS A 41 -10.21 1.94 -1.43
C LYS A 41 -9.53 2.93 -0.50
N ILE A 42 -9.62 4.22 -0.82
CA ILE A 42 -9.12 5.28 0.06
C ILE A 42 -10.33 6.08 0.51
N GLN A 43 -10.50 6.15 1.82
CA GLN A 43 -11.61 6.87 2.43
C GLN A 43 -11.15 7.49 3.73
N ASN A 44 -11.35 8.80 3.89
CA ASN A 44 -10.98 9.53 5.11
C ASN A 44 -9.52 9.29 5.50
N ASP A 45 -8.61 9.42 4.53
CA ASP A 45 -7.17 9.23 4.71
C ASP A 45 -6.78 7.81 5.14
N THR A 46 -7.67 6.86 4.98
CA THR A 46 -7.37 5.45 5.24
C THR A 46 -7.32 4.70 3.94
N LEU A 47 -6.21 3.99 3.73
CA LEU A 47 -6.04 3.10 2.59
C LEU A 47 -6.40 1.70 3.02
N ASN A 48 -7.33 1.08 2.32
CA ASN A 48 -7.72 -0.30 2.55
C ASN A 48 -7.35 -1.11 1.31
N LEU A 49 -6.52 -2.12 1.51
CA LEU A 49 -6.18 -3.09 0.48
C LEU A 49 -6.82 -4.42 0.86
N ARG A 50 -7.40 -5.09 -0.12
CA ARG A 50 -7.97 -6.41 0.14
C ARG A 50 -7.81 -7.29 -1.09
N ASP A 51 -7.80 -8.59 -0.84
CA ASP A 51 -7.80 -9.60 -1.90
C ASP A 51 -9.22 -10.04 -2.16
N GLU A 52 -9.66 -9.94 -3.40
CA GLU A 52 -11.00 -10.34 -3.79
C GLU A 52 -11.24 -11.84 -3.64
N THR A 53 -10.18 -12.64 -3.67
CA THR A 53 -10.28 -14.11 -3.63
C THR A 53 -10.06 -14.70 -2.25
N LYS A 54 -9.51 -13.95 -1.31
CA LYS A 54 -9.16 -14.43 0.02
C LYS A 54 -9.50 -13.39 1.07
N GLU A 55 -9.60 -13.82 2.33
CA GLU A 55 -9.85 -12.90 3.44
C GLU A 55 -8.56 -12.28 3.94
N VAL A 56 -7.81 -11.66 3.03
CA VAL A 56 -6.57 -10.94 3.36
C VAL A 56 -6.82 -9.47 3.12
N TYR A 57 -6.53 -8.65 4.12
CA TYR A 57 -6.66 -7.21 3.94
C TYR A 57 -5.62 -6.47 4.77
N LEU A 58 -5.34 -5.26 4.34
CA LEU A 58 -4.45 -4.35 5.04
C LEU A 58 -5.12 -2.98 5.11
N SER A 59 -5.12 -2.38 6.29
CA SER A 59 -5.64 -1.04 6.49
C SER A 59 -4.50 -0.15 6.96
N LEU A 60 -4.35 1.02 6.34
CA LEU A 60 -3.25 1.92 6.59
C LEU A 60 -3.73 3.36 6.68
N ASN A 61 -3.34 4.05 7.75
CA ASN A 61 -3.62 5.47 7.89
C ASN A 61 -2.58 6.27 7.10
N LEU A 62 -3.02 6.93 6.03
CA LEU A 62 -2.12 7.67 5.15
C LEU A 62 -1.52 8.90 5.81
N ASN A 63 -2.10 9.38 6.90
CA ASN A 63 -1.51 10.48 7.66
C ASN A 63 -0.21 10.10 8.33
N GLN A 64 0.05 8.80 8.48
CA GLN A 64 1.31 8.32 9.06
C GLN A 64 2.41 8.17 8.02
N VAL A 65 2.09 8.32 6.74
CA VAL A 65 3.06 8.22 5.66
C VAL A 65 3.72 9.57 5.47
N TYR A 66 5.03 9.64 5.65
CA TYR A 66 5.75 10.90 5.47
C TYR A 66 6.57 10.93 4.17
N GLN A 67 6.77 9.81 3.53
CA GLN A 67 7.56 9.75 2.31
C GLN A 67 7.11 8.58 1.47
N VAL A 68 7.13 8.74 0.15
CA VAL A 68 6.79 7.70 -0.82
C VAL A 68 7.92 7.62 -1.83
N GLU A 69 8.43 6.42 -2.07
CA GLU A 69 9.39 6.16 -3.14
C GLU A 69 8.78 5.22 -4.15
N ILE A 70 8.83 5.60 -5.42
CA ILE A 70 8.24 4.80 -6.49
C ILE A 70 9.36 4.25 -7.36
N GLY A 71 9.45 2.92 -7.43
CA GLY A 71 10.34 2.22 -8.33
C GLY A 71 9.59 1.73 -9.56
N GLU A 72 10.26 0.93 -10.36
CA GLU A 72 9.71 0.46 -11.62
C GLU A 72 8.47 -0.42 -11.41
N ASN A 73 8.54 -1.36 -10.48
CA ASN A 73 7.46 -2.29 -10.20
C ASN A 73 7.10 -2.32 -8.73
N LYS A 74 7.40 -1.25 -8.01
CA LYS A 74 7.16 -1.22 -6.57
C LYS A 74 6.95 0.19 -6.09
N ILE A 75 6.28 0.29 -4.96
CA ILE A 75 6.14 1.55 -4.23
C ILE A 75 6.47 1.27 -2.77
N THR A 76 7.23 2.15 -2.15
CA THR A 76 7.59 2.04 -0.74
C THR A 76 6.98 3.21 0.02
N LEU A 77 6.24 2.90 1.06
CA LEU A 77 5.62 3.88 1.93
C LEU A 77 6.38 3.93 3.24
N PHE A 78 6.91 5.11 3.57
CA PHE A 78 7.65 5.30 4.81
C PHE A 78 6.71 5.91 5.85
N LEU A 79 6.56 5.22 6.96
CA LEU A 79 5.66 5.62 8.03
C LEU A 79 6.44 6.08 9.24
N ASP A 80 5.77 6.77 10.15
CA ASP A 80 6.33 7.09 11.45
C ASP A 80 6.72 5.80 12.16
N ASN A 81 7.59 5.91 13.18
CA ASN A 81 8.06 4.76 13.97
C ASN A 81 8.98 3.80 13.19
N ASP A 82 9.74 4.33 12.24
CA ASP A 82 10.73 3.56 11.46
C ASP A 82 10.13 2.35 10.75
N THR A 83 8.87 2.43 10.41
CA THR A 83 8.17 1.37 9.69
C THR A 83 8.07 1.73 8.22
N LYS A 84 8.27 0.76 7.34
CA LYS A 84 8.03 0.96 5.92
C LYS A 84 7.21 -0.19 5.37
N ILE A 85 6.36 0.13 4.40
CA ILE A 85 5.53 -0.86 3.72
C ILE A 85 5.89 -0.80 2.24
N GLN A 86 6.26 -1.95 1.70
CA GLN A 86 6.64 -2.07 0.30
C GLN A 86 5.58 -2.88 -0.43
N LEU A 87 5.05 -2.30 -1.50
CA LEU A 87 4.09 -2.97 -2.36
C LEU A 87 4.78 -3.23 -3.69
N SER A 88 4.75 -4.48 -4.16
CA SER A 88 5.46 -4.84 -5.37
C SER A 88 4.70 -5.91 -6.14
N LEU A 89 5.11 -6.10 -7.36
CA LEU A 89 4.55 -7.16 -8.21
C LEU A 89 5.14 -8.52 -7.84
#